data_a47a946246b6b54c58b0bf7cb0657c52
#
_entry.id   a47a946246b6b54c58b0bf7cb0657c52
#
_cell.length_a   1.000
_cell.length_b   1.000
_cell.length_c   1.000
_cell.angle_alpha   90.00
_cell.angle_beta   90.00
_cell.angle_gamma   90.00
#
_symmetry.space_group_name_H-M   'P 1'
#
loop_
_entity.id
_entity.type
_entity.pdbx_description
1 polymer ?
#
loop_
_entity_poly.entity_id
_entity_poly.type
_entity_poly.pdbx_seq_one_letter_code
_entity_poly.pdbx_strand_id
1 'polypeptide(L)'
;MKRIASLLMLAARSTLWKAAGITLASCLTEAGLFLAALSGWQDTVRTAYYEYSNPMGLEGLLMQYPLSWCFRIGLVLVCAVLAFLGWEGSSRVSYTLRRLSVGHRALTLLWAGYGFFCLLFFWAAHLGTLLALCAAALPRLAPEFSGPQALFLACYRDS
;
A
#
# COMPACT_ATOMS: atom_id res chain seq x y z
N MET A 1 7.42 -9.53 -30.50
CA MET A 1 6.96 -8.45 -29.58
C MET A 1 5.43 -8.35 -29.48
N LYS A 2 4.64 -8.33 -30.57
CA LYS A 2 3.17 -8.21 -30.54
C LYS A 2 2.46 -9.29 -29.71
N ARG A 3 2.94 -10.54 -29.69
CA ARG A 3 2.35 -11.67 -28.94
C ARG A 3 2.51 -11.52 -27.41
N ILE A 4 3.67 -11.03 -26.96
CA ILE A 4 3.93 -10.77 -25.54
C ILE A 4 3.07 -9.61 -25.03
N ALA A 5 2.93 -8.57 -25.81
CA ALA A 5 2.09 -7.42 -25.49
C ALA A 5 0.61 -7.82 -25.35
N SER A 6 0.10 -8.72 -26.23
CA SER A 6 -1.29 -9.17 -26.14
C SER A 6 -1.56 -10.03 -24.89
N LEU A 7 -0.61 -10.84 -24.47
CA LEU A 7 -0.71 -11.62 -23.22
C LEU A 7 -0.67 -10.74 -21.97
N LEU A 8 0.23 -9.76 -21.93
CA LEU A 8 0.29 -8.76 -20.88
C LEU A 8 -1.03 -7.96 -20.79
N MET A 9 -1.57 -7.57 -21.93
CA MET A 9 -2.82 -6.82 -22.01
C MET A 9 -4.02 -7.64 -21.51
N LEU A 10 -4.02 -8.95 -21.76
CA LEU A 10 -5.06 -9.86 -21.27
C LEU A 10 -4.96 -10.04 -19.75
N ALA A 11 -3.75 -10.25 -19.23
CA ALA A 11 -3.50 -10.34 -17.79
C ALA A 11 -3.86 -9.02 -17.07
N ALA A 12 -3.39 -7.90 -17.62
CA ALA A 12 -3.69 -6.59 -17.07
C ALA A 12 -5.19 -6.29 -17.03
N ARG A 13 -5.93 -6.65 -18.06
CA ARG A 13 -7.37 -6.42 -18.13
C ARG A 13 -8.17 -7.17 -17.07
N SER A 14 -7.72 -8.35 -16.63
CA SER A 14 -8.44 -9.17 -15.65
C SER A 14 -8.10 -8.82 -14.21
N THR A 15 -6.88 -8.39 -13.91
CA THR A 15 -6.37 -8.25 -12.54
C THR A 15 -5.93 -6.85 -12.15
N LEU A 16 -5.54 -6.02 -13.10
CA LEU A 16 -5.03 -4.67 -12.81
C LEU A 16 -6.07 -3.83 -12.07
N TRP A 17 -7.33 -3.88 -12.52
CA TRP A 17 -8.41 -3.14 -11.86
C TRP A 17 -8.72 -3.67 -10.46
N LYS A 18 -8.62 -4.99 -10.24
CA LYS A 18 -8.81 -5.59 -8.92
C LYS A 18 -7.67 -5.18 -7.98
N ALA A 19 -6.42 -5.29 -8.44
CA ALA A 19 -5.25 -4.89 -7.66
C ALA A 19 -5.24 -3.38 -7.37
N ALA A 20 -5.54 -2.55 -8.36
CA ALA A 20 -5.65 -1.10 -8.19
C ALA A 20 -6.79 -0.72 -7.24
N GLY A 21 -7.94 -1.38 -7.32
CA GLY A 21 -9.07 -1.18 -6.42
C GLY A 21 -8.73 -1.52 -4.96
N ILE A 22 -8.04 -2.64 -4.73
CA ILE A 22 -7.57 -3.02 -3.40
C ILE A 22 -6.55 -2.02 -2.87
N THR A 23 -5.58 -1.61 -3.71
CA THR A 23 -4.58 -0.60 -3.34
C THR A 23 -5.25 0.72 -2.96
N LEU A 24 -6.19 1.19 -3.77
CA LEU A 24 -6.92 2.43 -3.49
C LEU A 24 -7.74 2.32 -2.19
N ALA A 25 -8.47 1.21 -2.00
CA ALA A 25 -9.27 0.99 -0.80
C ALA A 25 -8.40 0.95 0.46
N SER A 26 -7.25 0.25 0.42
CA SER A 26 -6.33 0.19 1.56
C SER A 26 -5.67 1.53 1.87
N CYS A 27 -5.26 2.31 0.85
CA CYS A 27 -4.74 3.66 1.04
C CYS A 27 -5.80 4.63 1.61
N LEU A 28 -7.06 4.52 1.16
CA LEU A 28 -8.16 5.33 1.72
C LEU A 28 -8.46 4.95 3.17
N THR A 29 -8.42 3.67 3.51
CA THR A 29 -8.59 3.20 4.89
C THR A 29 -7.46 3.70 5.79
N GLU A 30 -6.22 3.61 5.32
CA GLU A 30 -5.03 4.15 5.99
C GLU A 30 -5.17 5.65 6.24
N ALA A 31 -5.57 6.41 5.21
CA ALA A 31 -5.81 7.85 5.34
C ALA A 31 -6.93 8.17 6.33
N GLY A 32 -8.04 7.42 6.29
CA GLY A 32 -9.16 7.57 7.22
C GLY A 32 -8.76 7.33 8.66
N LEU A 33 -8.02 6.24 8.92
CA LEU A 33 -7.51 5.92 10.26
C LEU A 33 -6.52 6.96 10.76
N PHE A 34 -5.62 7.44 9.89
CA PHE A 34 -4.66 8.49 10.24
C PHE A 34 -5.36 9.80 10.59
N LEU A 35 -6.36 10.22 9.81
CA LEU A 35 -7.13 11.43 10.10
C LEU A 35 -7.96 11.30 11.37
N ALA A 36 -8.54 10.13 11.64
CA ALA A 36 -9.22 9.84 12.90
C ALA A 36 -8.26 9.91 14.09
N ALA A 37 -7.06 9.35 13.93
CA ALA A 37 -5.98 9.46 14.92
C ALA A 37 -5.60 10.91 15.17
N LEU A 38 -5.43 11.69 14.12
CA LEU A 38 -5.05 13.09 14.20
C LEU A 38 -6.12 13.94 14.91
N SER A 39 -7.42 13.67 14.67
CA SER A 39 -8.52 14.37 15.36
C SER A 39 -8.58 14.01 16.83
N GLY A 40 -8.50 12.73 17.18
CA GLY A 40 -8.46 12.28 18.58
C GLY A 40 -7.22 12.77 19.33
N TRP A 41 -6.09 12.88 18.63
CA TRP A 41 -4.85 13.40 19.21
C TRP A 41 -4.93 14.89 19.54
N GLN A 42 -5.57 15.70 18.71
CA GLN A 42 -5.79 17.12 18.99
C GLN A 42 -6.64 17.34 20.25
N ASP A 43 -7.64 16.48 20.48
CA ASP A 43 -8.48 16.55 21.66
C ASP A 43 -7.71 16.13 22.92
N THR A 44 -6.90 15.07 22.85
CA THR A 44 -6.06 14.62 23.98
C THR A 44 -4.94 15.61 24.31
N VAL A 45 -4.35 16.26 23.31
CA VAL A 45 -3.35 17.31 23.55
C VAL A 45 -3.96 18.55 24.16
N ARG A 46 -5.17 18.93 23.78
CA ARG A 46 -5.90 20.05 24.42
C ARG A 46 -6.19 19.78 25.89
N THR A 47 -6.60 18.57 26.26
CA THR A 47 -6.81 18.17 27.65
C THR A 47 -5.51 17.95 28.42
N ALA A 48 -4.47 17.43 27.77
CA ALA A 48 -3.18 17.14 28.40
C ALA A 48 -2.33 18.40 28.66
N TYR A 49 -2.57 19.51 27.98
CA TYR A 49 -1.89 20.78 28.29
C TYR A 49 -2.24 21.32 29.68
N TYR A 50 -3.34 20.81 30.26
CA TYR A 50 -3.75 21.09 31.64
C TYR A 50 -3.36 19.97 32.62
N GLU A 51 -3.00 18.80 32.15
CA GLU A 51 -2.61 17.63 32.96
C GLU A 51 -1.31 17.03 32.43
N TYR A 52 -0.19 17.36 33.03
CA TYR A 52 1.14 16.73 32.96
C TYR A 52 1.23 15.45 32.11
N SER A 53 1.26 15.52 30.82
CA SER A 53 1.58 14.38 29.98
C SER A 53 2.44 14.80 28.79
N ASN A 54 3.51 14.05 28.56
CA ASN A 54 4.45 14.24 27.48
C ASN A 54 3.73 14.47 26.14
N PRO A 55 3.95 15.60 25.48
CA PRO A 55 3.41 15.82 24.15
C PRO A 55 3.94 14.72 23.23
N MET A 56 3.04 13.88 22.73
CA MET A 56 3.40 12.82 21.79
C MET A 56 3.71 13.44 20.43
N GLY A 57 4.90 13.13 19.90
CA GLY A 57 5.29 13.50 18.55
C GLY A 57 4.55 12.67 17.50
N LEU A 58 4.92 12.82 16.22
CA LEU A 58 4.41 12.06 15.09
C LEU A 58 4.50 10.54 15.33
N GLU A 59 5.52 10.10 16.06
CA GLU A 59 5.75 8.73 16.47
C GLU A 59 4.62 8.18 17.35
N GLY A 60 4.18 8.91 18.36
CA GLY A 60 3.07 8.50 19.21
C GLY A 60 1.76 8.39 18.45
N LEU A 61 1.55 9.24 17.44
CA LEU A 61 0.40 9.21 16.56
C LEU A 61 0.38 7.95 15.68
N LEU A 62 1.53 7.55 15.14
CA LEU A 62 1.65 6.33 14.32
C LEU A 62 1.50 5.06 15.16
N MET A 63 1.93 5.07 16.44
CA MET A 63 1.79 3.92 17.33
C MET A 63 0.36 3.72 17.87
N GLN A 64 -0.43 4.77 17.96
CA GLN A 64 -1.76 4.70 18.55
C GLN A 64 -2.74 3.90 17.68
N TYR A 65 -2.51 3.84 16.37
CA TYR A 65 -3.40 3.16 15.43
C TYR A 65 -2.64 2.08 14.63
N PRO A 66 -3.27 0.94 14.38
CA PRO A 66 -2.64 -0.18 13.68
C PRO A 66 -2.56 0.06 12.16
N LEU A 67 -1.90 1.14 11.72
CA LEU A 67 -1.73 1.49 10.31
C LEU A 67 -1.03 0.38 9.52
N SER A 68 -0.07 -0.32 10.16
CA SER A 68 0.63 -1.47 9.58
C SER A 68 -0.31 -2.62 9.19
N TRP A 69 -1.46 -2.76 9.85
CA TRP A 69 -2.44 -3.79 9.48
C TRP A 69 -3.12 -3.49 8.14
N CYS A 70 -3.36 -2.23 7.81
CA CYS A 70 -3.92 -1.85 6.50
C CYS A 70 -2.99 -2.31 5.38
N PHE A 71 -1.70 -2.08 5.52
CA PHE A 71 -0.69 -2.56 4.57
C PHE A 71 -0.66 -4.09 4.50
N ARG A 72 -0.60 -4.78 5.63
CA ARG A 72 -0.52 -6.26 5.69
C ARG A 72 -1.76 -6.92 5.05
N ILE A 73 -2.96 -6.47 5.41
CA ILE A 73 -4.21 -6.99 4.86
C ILE A 73 -4.29 -6.70 3.36
N GLY A 74 -3.99 -5.47 2.94
CA GLY A 74 -3.95 -5.09 1.53
C GLY A 74 -2.95 -5.93 0.74
N LEU A 75 -1.75 -6.16 1.27
CA LEU A 75 -0.73 -7.00 0.66
C LEU A 75 -1.22 -8.44 0.45
N VAL A 76 -1.82 -9.04 1.48
CA VAL A 76 -2.38 -10.40 1.39
C VAL A 76 -3.47 -10.48 0.32
N LEU A 77 -4.35 -9.48 0.25
CA LEU A 77 -5.41 -9.43 -0.76
C LEU A 77 -4.86 -9.27 -2.18
N VAL A 78 -3.85 -8.41 -2.38
CA VAL A 78 -3.19 -8.26 -3.69
C VAL A 78 -2.48 -9.56 -4.08
N CYS A 79 -1.76 -10.20 -3.16
CA CYS A 79 -1.12 -11.51 -3.40
C CYS A 79 -2.15 -12.58 -3.75
N ALA A 80 -3.29 -12.62 -3.06
CA ALA A 80 -4.38 -13.54 -3.37
C ALA A 80 -4.91 -13.32 -4.78
N VAL A 81 -5.20 -12.08 -5.18
CA VAL A 81 -5.66 -11.76 -6.54
C VAL A 81 -4.64 -12.17 -7.59
N LEU A 82 -3.34 -11.95 -7.34
CA LEU A 82 -2.27 -12.36 -8.25
C LEU A 82 -2.12 -13.90 -8.33
N ALA A 83 -2.31 -14.61 -7.21
CA ALA A 83 -2.27 -16.07 -7.16
C ALA A 83 -3.47 -16.70 -7.92
N PHE A 84 -4.67 -16.14 -7.77
CA PHE A 84 -5.86 -16.58 -8.50
C PHE A 84 -5.74 -16.36 -10.02
N LEU A 85 -4.92 -15.41 -10.46
CA LEU A 85 -4.62 -15.21 -11.87
C LEU A 85 -4.06 -16.48 -12.53
N GLY A 86 -3.17 -17.19 -11.82
CA GLY A 86 -2.62 -18.46 -12.30
C GLY A 86 -3.67 -19.57 -12.40
N TRP A 87 -4.71 -19.53 -11.56
CA TRP A 87 -5.77 -20.55 -11.52
C TRP A 87 -6.85 -20.31 -12.60
N GLU A 88 -7.37 -19.09 -12.74
CA GLU A 88 -8.35 -18.77 -13.81
C GLU A 88 -7.75 -18.93 -15.21
N GLY A 89 -6.43 -18.78 -15.35
CA GLY A 89 -5.68 -19.03 -16.57
C GLY A 89 -5.67 -20.51 -17.01
N SER A 90 -6.03 -21.46 -16.12
CA SER A 90 -5.88 -22.87 -16.42
C SER A 90 -6.92 -23.43 -17.42
N SER A 91 -8.12 -22.87 -17.55
CA SER A 91 -9.14 -23.44 -18.42
C SER A 91 -9.31 -22.74 -19.78
N ARG A 92 -9.36 -21.42 -19.82
CA ARG A 92 -9.54 -20.68 -21.10
C ARG A 92 -8.25 -20.13 -21.68
N VAL A 93 -7.35 -19.67 -20.82
CA VAL A 93 -6.06 -19.09 -21.22
C VAL A 93 -5.10 -20.21 -21.68
N SER A 94 -5.18 -21.43 -21.11
CA SER A 94 -4.31 -22.54 -21.50
C SER A 94 -4.53 -22.96 -22.96
N TYR A 95 -5.77 -22.91 -23.46
CA TYR A 95 -6.08 -23.20 -24.86
C TYR A 95 -5.48 -22.16 -25.81
N THR A 96 -5.57 -20.88 -25.43
CA THR A 96 -4.98 -19.76 -26.20
C THR A 96 -3.45 -19.78 -26.13
N LEU A 97 -2.89 -20.14 -24.98
CA LEU A 97 -1.44 -20.25 -24.77
C LEU A 97 -0.81 -21.41 -25.56
N ARG A 98 -1.50 -22.58 -25.64
CA ARG A 98 -1.05 -23.71 -26.46
C ARG A 98 -1.01 -23.36 -27.96
N ARG A 99 -1.90 -22.47 -28.41
CA ARG A 99 -1.91 -21.98 -29.83
C ARG A 99 -0.78 -20.99 -30.10
N LEU A 100 -0.27 -20.27 -29.07
CA LEU A 100 0.75 -19.22 -29.24
C LEU A 100 2.19 -19.76 -29.26
N SER A 101 2.41 -21.06 -29.05
CA SER A 101 3.77 -21.70 -29.03
C SER A 101 4.81 -20.91 -28.22
N VAL A 102 4.36 -20.25 -27.13
CA VAL A 102 5.26 -19.51 -26.23
C VAL A 102 5.85 -20.50 -25.24
N GLY A 103 7.18 -20.52 -25.10
CA GLY A 103 7.86 -21.39 -24.14
C GLY A 103 7.39 -21.13 -22.70
N HIS A 104 7.15 -22.20 -21.96
CA HIS A 104 6.65 -22.13 -20.57
C HIS A 104 7.48 -21.21 -19.67
N ARG A 105 8.81 -21.21 -19.84
CA ARG A 105 9.72 -20.33 -19.09
C ARG A 105 9.48 -18.84 -19.36
N ALA A 106 9.26 -18.47 -20.63
CA ALA A 106 9.00 -17.07 -21.00
C ALA A 106 7.68 -16.58 -20.41
N LEU A 107 6.67 -17.46 -20.38
CA LEU A 107 5.38 -17.16 -19.77
C LEU A 107 5.51 -16.94 -18.25
N THR A 108 6.18 -17.84 -17.55
CA THR A 108 6.39 -17.73 -16.09
C THR A 108 7.14 -16.45 -15.73
N LEU A 109 8.20 -16.10 -16.47
CA LEU A 109 8.93 -14.84 -16.26
C LEU A 109 8.05 -13.62 -16.50
N LEU A 110 7.20 -13.66 -17.52
CA LEU A 110 6.27 -12.55 -17.79
C LEU A 110 5.27 -12.35 -16.65
N TRP A 111 4.72 -13.43 -16.11
CA TRP A 111 3.78 -13.39 -15.00
C TRP A 111 4.45 -12.94 -13.70
N ALA A 112 5.65 -13.44 -13.43
CA ALA A 112 6.44 -13.02 -12.28
C ALA A 112 6.79 -11.52 -12.36
N GLY A 113 7.22 -11.05 -13.53
CA GLY A 113 7.49 -9.63 -13.77
C GLY A 113 6.26 -8.76 -13.58
N TYR A 114 5.11 -9.17 -14.13
CA TYR A 114 3.84 -8.45 -13.92
C TYR A 114 3.44 -8.39 -12.43
N GLY A 115 3.51 -9.53 -11.73
CA GLY A 115 3.23 -9.60 -10.30
C GLY A 115 4.16 -8.71 -9.48
N PHE A 116 5.45 -8.71 -9.81
CA PHE A 116 6.44 -7.83 -9.19
C PHE A 116 6.09 -6.34 -9.36
N PHE A 117 5.71 -5.92 -10.57
CA PHE A 117 5.29 -4.54 -10.80
C PHE A 117 4.02 -4.16 -10.05
N CYS A 118 3.03 -5.06 -9.95
CA CYS A 118 1.83 -4.82 -9.15
C CYS A 118 2.15 -4.64 -7.65
N LEU A 119 3.05 -5.47 -7.11
CA LEU A 119 3.48 -5.37 -5.71
C LEU A 119 4.32 -4.11 -5.46
N LEU A 120 5.21 -3.77 -6.38
CA LEU A 120 5.99 -2.53 -6.29
C LEU A 120 5.08 -1.29 -6.32
N PHE A 121 4.08 -1.29 -7.20
CA PHE A 121 3.08 -0.21 -7.26
C PHE A 121 2.28 -0.11 -5.96
N PHE A 122 1.83 -1.25 -5.41
CA PHE A 122 1.14 -1.32 -4.13
C PHE A 122 1.99 -0.72 -3.01
N TRP A 123 3.25 -1.15 -2.89
CA TRP A 123 4.18 -0.65 -1.88
C TRP A 123 4.45 0.84 -2.03
N ALA A 124 4.71 1.31 -3.25
CA ALA A 124 4.96 2.72 -3.53
C ALA A 124 3.74 3.62 -3.23
N ALA A 125 2.52 3.13 -3.52
CA ALA A 125 1.29 3.84 -3.20
C ALA A 125 1.11 4.02 -1.69
N HIS A 126 1.30 2.96 -0.90
CA HIS A 126 1.21 3.03 0.56
C HIS A 126 2.26 3.95 1.17
N LEU A 127 3.53 3.80 0.75
CA LEU A 127 4.61 4.67 1.20
C LEU A 127 4.33 6.14 0.85
N GLY A 128 3.88 6.40 -0.38
CA GLY A 128 3.51 7.75 -0.83
C GLY A 128 2.35 8.32 -0.02
N THR A 129 1.33 7.52 0.27
CA THR A 129 0.18 7.94 1.11
C THR A 129 0.65 8.28 2.52
N LEU A 130 1.43 7.41 3.15
CA LEU A 130 1.95 7.64 4.50
C LEU A 130 2.80 8.91 4.57
N LEU A 131 3.74 9.08 3.63
CA LEU A 131 4.58 10.29 3.58
C LEU A 131 3.75 11.57 3.36
N ALA A 132 2.74 11.52 2.50
CA ALA A 132 1.85 12.66 2.26
C ALA A 132 1.04 13.02 3.52
N LEU A 133 0.52 12.02 4.23
CA LEU A 133 -0.22 12.21 5.48
C LEU A 133 0.68 12.76 6.59
N CYS A 134 1.88 12.23 6.75
CA CYS A 134 2.86 12.74 7.69
C CYS A 134 3.24 14.20 7.37
N ALA A 135 3.50 14.51 6.10
CA ALA A 135 3.81 15.87 5.68
C ALA A 135 2.65 16.85 5.94
N ALA A 136 1.40 16.41 5.76
CA ALA A 136 0.21 17.21 6.05
C ALA A 136 -0.04 17.39 7.55
N ALA A 137 0.44 16.46 8.40
CA ALA A 137 0.33 16.54 9.84
C ALA A 137 1.39 17.45 10.49
N LEU A 138 2.59 17.53 9.89
CA LEU A 138 3.72 18.32 10.45
C LEU A 138 3.35 19.75 10.86
N PRO A 139 2.63 20.56 10.07
CA PRO A 139 2.28 21.93 10.45
C PRO A 139 1.25 22.00 11.59
N ARG A 140 0.61 20.90 11.94
CA ARG A 140 -0.36 20.80 13.04
C ARG A 140 0.28 20.35 14.35
N LEU A 141 1.51 19.84 14.28
CA LEU A 141 2.30 19.45 15.44
C LEU A 141 2.93 20.68 16.11
N ALA A 142 3.17 20.58 17.43
CA ALA A 142 3.89 21.62 18.14
C ALA A 142 5.29 21.83 17.54
N PRO A 143 5.84 23.06 17.50
CA PRO A 143 7.11 23.37 16.86
C PRO A 143 8.30 22.55 17.40
N GLU A 144 8.21 22.07 18.63
CA GLU A 144 9.20 21.18 19.25
C GLU A 144 9.30 19.81 18.59
N PHE A 145 8.22 19.34 17.93
CA PHE A 145 8.10 18.04 17.28
C PHE A 145 8.07 18.10 15.75
N SER A 146 8.08 19.30 15.16
CA SER A 146 8.06 19.52 13.71
C SER A 146 9.46 19.58 13.08
N GLY A 147 10.52 19.20 13.80
CA GLY A 147 11.89 19.21 13.32
C GLY A 147 12.11 18.32 12.10
N PRO A 148 13.16 18.60 11.28
CA PRO A 148 13.43 17.85 10.04
C PRO A 148 13.69 16.35 10.26
N GLN A 149 13.98 15.95 11.51
CA GLN A 149 14.19 14.55 11.90
C GLN A 149 12.88 13.82 12.26
N ALA A 150 11.75 14.53 12.43
CA ALA A 150 10.50 13.91 12.88
C ALA A 150 9.99 12.82 11.92
N LEU A 151 10.08 13.04 10.61
CA LEU A 151 9.73 12.05 9.60
C LEU A 151 10.70 10.85 9.60
N PHE A 152 11.98 11.11 9.76
CA PHE A 152 12.98 10.05 9.79
C PHE A 152 12.81 9.15 11.01
N LEU A 153 12.59 9.73 12.19
CA LEU A 153 12.37 8.99 13.44
C LEU A 153 11.06 8.17 13.38
N ALA A 154 10.00 8.75 12.81
CA ALA A 154 8.73 8.07 12.61
C ALA A 154 8.89 6.83 11.70
N CYS A 155 9.60 6.96 10.58
CA CYS A 155 9.83 5.86 9.66
C CYS A 155 10.81 4.80 10.20
N TYR A 156 11.78 5.19 11.02
CA TYR A 156 12.80 4.27 11.56
C TYR A 156 12.25 3.36 12.66
N ARG A 157 11.27 3.82 13.42
CA ARG A 157 10.76 3.09 14.58
C ARG A 157 9.61 2.13 14.25
N ASP A 158 8.97 2.30 13.09
CA ASP A 158 7.87 1.44 12.61
C ASP A 158 8.38 0.24 11.77
N SER A 159 9.70 0.11 11.60
CA SER A 159 10.35 -1.00 10.91
C SER A 159 10.81 -2.08 11.87
#